data_1e116285750f3bf9730b392b05b5cab1
#
_entry.id   1e116285750f3bf9730b392b05b5cab1
#
_cell.length_a   1.000
_cell.length_b   1.000
_cell.length_c   1.000
_cell.angle_alpha   90.00
_cell.angle_beta   90.00
_cell.angle_gamma   90.00
#
_symmetry.space_group_name_H-M   'P 1'
#
loop_
_entity.id
_entity.type
_entity.pdbx_description
1 polymer ?
#
loop_
_entity_poly.entity_id
_entity_poly.type
_entity_poly.pdbx_seq_one_letter_code
_entity_poly.pdbx_strand_id
1 'polypeptide(L)'
;MNFKEDCRKRTEKIEEILRKYLPDQTGHQQIIEEAMEYSLMAGGKRLRPMLMKETFDLFGGKGGVIEPFMAAIEMIHTYSLVHDDLPAMDNDDYRRGRKTNHVVYGEDMGILTGDALLNYAFETACSAFETDPQNSILIGRALKIL
;
A
#
# COMPACT_ATOMS: atom_id res chain seq x y z
N MET A 1 -27.22 -11.19 -3.28
CA MET A 1 -26.08 -10.25 -3.45
C MET A 1 -25.07 -10.91 -4.39
N ASN A 2 -24.61 -10.24 -5.43
CA ASN A 2 -23.64 -10.82 -6.36
C ASN A 2 -22.23 -10.65 -5.76
N PHE A 3 -21.56 -11.74 -5.41
CA PHE A 3 -20.22 -11.74 -4.80
C PHE A 3 -19.20 -10.90 -5.59
N LYS A 4 -19.23 -10.98 -6.91
CA LYS A 4 -18.32 -10.20 -7.78
C LYS A 4 -18.55 -8.69 -7.65
N GLU A 5 -19.80 -8.26 -7.53
CA GLU A 5 -20.13 -6.85 -7.34
C GLU A 5 -19.75 -6.35 -5.95
N ASP A 6 -19.92 -7.17 -4.92
CA ASP A 6 -19.48 -6.85 -3.56
C ASP A 6 -17.96 -6.69 -3.49
N CYS A 7 -17.20 -7.63 -4.04
CA CYS A 7 -15.74 -7.50 -4.13
C CYS A 7 -15.31 -6.22 -4.86
N ARG A 8 -15.97 -5.86 -5.97
CA ARG A 8 -15.68 -4.63 -6.70
C ARG A 8 -15.86 -3.38 -5.84
N LYS A 9 -17.01 -3.28 -5.16
CA LYS A 9 -17.30 -2.14 -4.24
C LYS A 9 -16.28 -2.03 -3.10
N ARG A 10 -15.84 -3.18 -2.56
CA ARG A 10 -14.80 -3.22 -1.51
C ARG A 10 -13.45 -2.76 -2.05
N THR A 11 -13.08 -3.21 -3.26
CA THR A 11 -11.85 -2.77 -3.93
C THR A 11 -11.86 -1.26 -4.16
N GLU A 12 -12.97 -0.69 -4.63
CA GLU A 12 -13.13 0.76 -4.84
C GLU A 12 -12.91 1.55 -3.53
N LYS A 13 -13.50 1.10 -2.42
CA LYS A 13 -13.27 1.73 -1.10
C LYS A 13 -11.83 1.63 -0.63
N ILE A 14 -11.18 0.50 -0.87
CA ILE A 14 -9.77 0.32 -0.52
C ILE A 14 -8.90 1.27 -1.35
N GLU A 15 -9.19 1.45 -2.63
CA GLU A 15 -8.47 2.40 -3.47
C GLU A 15 -8.65 3.86 -3.03
N GLU A 16 -9.82 4.22 -2.50
CA GLU A 16 -10.03 5.53 -1.86
C GLU A 16 -9.13 5.69 -0.61
N ILE A 17 -9.05 4.63 0.22
CA ILE A 17 -8.14 4.63 1.38
C ILE A 17 -6.69 4.76 0.93
N LEU A 18 -6.24 4.00 -0.07
CA LEU A 18 -4.87 4.09 -0.58
C LEU A 18 -4.53 5.51 -1.04
N ARG A 19 -5.44 6.16 -1.78
CA ARG A 19 -5.26 7.55 -2.24
C ARG A 19 -5.10 8.55 -1.08
N LYS A 20 -5.83 8.36 0.01
CA LYS A 20 -5.76 9.20 1.21
C LYS A 20 -4.38 9.18 1.88
N TYR A 21 -3.68 8.05 1.75
CA TYR A 21 -2.37 7.82 2.37
C TYR A 21 -1.20 7.86 1.37
N LEU A 22 -1.42 8.34 0.14
CA LEU A 22 -0.31 8.66 -0.77
C LEU A 22 0.44 9.89 -0.26
N PRO A 23 1.77 9.95 -0.47
CA PRO A 23 2.53 11.16 -0.15
C PRO A 23 2.10 12.32 -1.06
N ASP A 24 2.18 13.54 -0.52
CA ASP A 24 1.94 14.75 -1.29
C ASP A 24 3.11 14.95 -2.30
N GLN A 25 2.80 15.02 -3.59
CA GLN A 25 3.77 15.16 -4.66
C GLN A 25 4.30 16.61 -4.73
N THR A 26 4.95 17.05 -3.65
CA THR A 26 5.45 18.42 -3.53
C THR A 26 6.92 18.44 -3.14
N GLY A 27 7.70 19.31 -3.78
CA GLY A 27 9.09 19.52 -3.43
C GLY A 27 10.11 18.75 -4.26
N HIS A 28 11.29 18.52 -3.70
CA HIS A 28 12.44 17.92 -4.40
C HIS A 28 12.33 16.41 -4.63
N GLN A 29 11.40 15.74 -3.96
CA GLN A 29 11.20 14.28 -3.98
C GLN A 29 10.07 13.85 -4.92
N GLN A 30 9.47 14.78 -5.64
CA GLN A 30 8.27 14.55 -6.47
C GLN A 30 8.40 13.33 -7.39
N ILE A 31 9.53 13.09 -8.00
CA ILE A 31 9.71 11.96 -8.92
C ILE A 31 9.60 10.60 -8.23
N ILE A 32 10.08 10.48 -6.98
CA ILE A 32 9.94 9.24 -6.19
C ILE A 32 8.48 9.05 -5.79
N GLU A 33 7.81 10.12 -5.36
CA GLU A 33 6.41 10.10 -4.95
C GLU A 33 5.49 9.73 -6.12
N GLU A 34 5.74 10.27 -7.33
CA GLU A 34 5.06 9.89 -8.57
C GLU A 34 5.28 8.40 -8.91
N ALA A 35 6.50 7.90 -8.77
CA ALA A 35 6.85 6.51 -9.03
C ALA A 35 6.22 5.55 -8.00
N MET A 36 6.09 5.97 -6.73
CA MET A 36 5.34 5.24 -5.69
C MET A 36 3.86 5.15 -6.05
N GLU A 37 3.22 6.27 -6.38
CA GLU A 37 1.82 6.30 -6.80
C GLU A 37 1.60 5.46 -8.06
N TYR A 38 2.46 5.59 -9.07
CA TYR A 38 2.41 4.81 -10.31
C TYR A 38 2.31 3.31 -10.02
N SER A 39 3.11 2.80 -9.09
CA SER A 39 3.14 1.38 -8.74
C SER A 39 1.98 0.98 -7.82
N LEU A 40 1.69 1.76 -6.77
CA LEU A 40 0.65 1.48 -5.81
C LEU A 40 -0.74 1.49 -6.48
N MET A 41 -0.98 2.44 -7.39
CA MET A 41 -2.26 2.60 -8.09
C MET A 41 -2.34 1.85 -9.42
N ALA A 42 -1.42 0.90 -9.68
CA ALA A 42 -1.46 0.04 -10.87
C ALA A 42 -2.61 -0.99 -10.88
N GLY A 43 -3.53 -0.89 -9.93
CA GLY A 43 -4.69 -1.78 -9.79
C GLY A 43 -4.35 -3.08 -9.06
N GLY A 44 -5.31 -4.00 -9.06
CA GLY A 44 -5.19 -5.29 -8.41
C GLY A 44 -6.46 -5.68 -7.65
N LYS A 45 -6.46 -6.87 -7.04
CA LYS A 45 -7.63 -7.40 -6.30
C LYS A 45 -7.72 -6.86 -4.87
N ARG A 46 -6.69 -6.20 -4.37
CA ARG A 46 -6.62 -5.63 -3.02
C ARG A 46 -7.02 -6.62 -1.91
N LEU A 47 -6.66 -7.89 -2.07
CA LEU A 47 -7.09 -8.95 -1.16
C LEU A 47 -6.50 -8.79 0.25
N ARG A 48 -5.24 -8.32 0.37
CA ARG A 48 -4.59 -8.16 1.67
C ARG A 48 -5.30 -7.15 2.55
N PRO A 49 -5.53 -5.89 2.14
CA PRO A 49 -6.29 -4.92 2.92
C PRO A 49 -7.76 -5.35 3.09
N MET A 50 -8.36 -6.04 2.12
CA MET A 50 -9.73 -6.56 2.24
C MET A 50 -9.83 -7.59 3.37
N LEU A 51 -8.94 -8.58 3.41
CA LEU A 51 -8.92 -9.59 4.48
C LEU A 51 -8.61 -8.98 5.84
N MET A 52 -7.70 -8.01 5.89
CA MET A 52 -7.39 -7.26 7.10
C MET A 52 -8.64 -6.56 7.65
N LYS A 53 -9.39 -5.85 6.81
CA LYS A 53 -10.63 -5.17 7.19
C LYS A 53 -11.70 -6.13 7.69
N GLU A 54 -11.93 -7.24 6.96
CA GLU A 54 -12.92 -8.24 7.35
C GLU A 54 -12.56 -8.91 8.70
N THR A 55 -11.27 -9.18 8.91
CA THR A 55 -10.79 -9.73 10.18
C THR A 55 -11.00 -8.72 11.32
N PHE A 56 -10.66 -7.45 11.10
CA PHE A 56 -10.87 -6.39 12.08
C PHE A 56 -12.34 -6.28 12.48
N ASP A 57 -13.25 -6.27 11.52
CA ASP A 57 -14.69 -6.20 11.78
C ASP A 57 -15.22 -7.47 12.49
N LEU A 58 -14.73 -8.64 12.10
CA LEU A 58 -15.11 -9.93 12.72
C LEU A 58 -14.80 -9.96 14.22
N PHE A 59 -13.69 -9.35 14.63
CA PHE A 59 -13.29 -9.25 16.04
C PHE A 59 -13.86 -8.00 16.75
N GLY A 60 -14.83 -7.32 16.15
CA GLY A 60 -15.53 -6.19 16.73
C GLY A 60 -14.77 -4.87 16.68
N GLY A 61 -13.75 -4.76 15.84
CA GLY A 61 -13.01 -3.53 15.60
C GLY A 61 -13.93 -2.43 15.04
N LYS A 62 -13.67 -1.19 15.42
CA LYS A 62 -14.47 -0.03 15.01
C LYS A 62 -13.58 1.18 14.70
N GLY A 63 -14.11 2.09 13.87
CA GLY A 63 -13.42 3.34 13.52
C GLY A 63 -12.36 3.17 12.44
N GLY A 64 -11.61 4.25 12.21
CA GLY A 64 -10.64 4.38 11.10
C GLY A 64 -9.23 3.88 11.41
N VAL A 65 -8.95 3.39 12.61
CA VAL A 65 -7.61 2.96 13.04
C VAL A 65 -7.01 1.85 12.16
N ILE A 66 -7.86 1.10 11.46
CA ILE A 66 -7.42 0.04 10.53
C ILE A 66 -6.95 0.58 9.16
N GLU A 67 -7.41 1.77 8.75
CA GLU A 67 -7.13 2.31 7.42
C GLU A 67 -5.63 2.48 7.14
N PRO A 68 -4.82 3.09 8.02
CA PRO A 68 -3.39 3.21 7.79
C PRO A 68 -2.69 1.85 7.69
N PHE A 69 -3.13 0.83 8.43
CA PHE A 69 -2.61 -0.53 8.30
C PHE A 69 -3.01 -1.18 6.97
N MET A 70 -4.22 -0.91 6.47
CA MET A 70 -4.66 -1.38 5.15
C MET A 70 -3.82 -0.76 4.03
N ALA A 71 -3.49 0.52 4.13
CA ALA A 71 -2.60 1.20 3.19
C ALA A 71 -1.18 0.65 3.29
N ALA A 72 -0.65 0.51 4.50
CA ALA A 72 0.70 0.02 4.75
C ALA A 72 0.93 -1.40 4.21
N ILE A 73 0.02 -2.35 4.45
CA ILE A 73 0.19 -3.73 3.95
C ILE A 73 0.16 -3.80 2.41
N GLU A 74 -0.59 -2.91 1.75
CA GLU A 74 -0.60 -2.85 0.29
C GLU A 74 0.65 -2.15 -0.25
N MET A 75 1.21 -1.16 0.46
CA MET A 75 2.50 -0.55 0.14
C MET A 75 3.63 -1.57 0.28
N ILE A 76 3.67 -2.37 1.36
CA ILE A 76 4.61 -3.47 1.56
C ILE A 76 4.48 -4.52 0.44
N HIS A 77 3.26 -4.86 0.04
CA HIS A 77 3.08 -5.76 -1.08
C HIS A 77 3.59 -5.14 -2.40
N THR A 78 3.34 -3.86 -2.61
CA THR A 78 3.73 -3.17 -3.84
C THR A 78 5.25 -3.03 -3.95
N TYR A 79 5.95 -2.70 -2.84
CA TYR A 79 7.41 -2.64 -2.85
C TYR A 79 8.02 -3.97 -3.30
N SER A 80 7.51 -5.10 -2.77
CA SER A 80 8.03 -6.42 -3.16
C SER A 80 7.86 -6.68 -4.65
N LEU A 81 6.72 -6.27 -5.24
CA LEU A 81 6.49 -6.41 -6.66
C LEU A 81 7.41 -5.50 -7.50
N VAL A 82 7.66 -4.27 -7.04
CA VAL A 82 8.57 -3.34 -7.72
C VAL A 82 9.99 -3.90 -7.74
N HIS A 83 10.46 -4.50 -6.63
CA HIS A 83 11.77 -5.11 -6.55
C HIS A 83 11.85 -6.44 -7.32
N ASP A 84 10.81 -7.27 -7.27
CA ASP A 84 10.74 -8.52 -8.05
C ASP A 84 10.85 -8.25 -9.56
N ASP A 85 10.27 -7.14 -10.05
CA ASP A 85 10.29 -6.77 -11.48
C ASP A 85 11.67 -6.30 -11.98
N LEU A 86 12.61 -5.94 -11.09
CA LEU A 86 13.93 -5.42 -11.47
C LEU A 86 14.74 -6.39 -12.35
N PRO A 87 15.63 -5.87 -13.22
CA PRO A 87 16.50 -6.69 -14.06
C PRO A 87 17.37 -7.71 -13.31
N ALA A 88 17.71 -7.40 -12.04
CA ALA A 88 18.48 -8.30 -11.18
C ALA A 88 17.63 -9.42 -10.54
N MET A 89 16.31 -9.37 -10.68
CA MET A 89 15.34 -10.32 -10.13
C MET A 89 14.61 -11.05 -11.28
N ASP A 90 13.29 -10.86 -11.42
CA ASP A 90 12.49 -11.55 -12.44
C ASP A 90 12.64 -10.90 -13.84
N ASN A 91 13.13 -9.67 -13.91
CA ASN A 91 13.33 -8.88 -15.14
C ASN A 91 12.06 -8.76 -15.99
N ASP A 92 10.96 -8.40 -15.36
CA ASP A 92 9.67 -8.24 -16.01
C ASP A 92 9.45 -6.80 -16.51
N ASP A 93 9.24 -6.64 -17.82
CA ASP A 93 8.95 -5.33 -18.42
C ASP A 93 7.49 -4.89 -18.21
N TYR A 94 6.57 -5.83 -17.94
CA TYR A 94 5.13 -5.58 -17.80
C TYR A 94 4.52 -6.29 -16.62
N ARG A 95 3.68 -5.57 -15.84
CA ARG A 95 2.85 -6.11 -14.77
C ARG A 95 1.42 -5.58 -14.90
N ARG A 96 0.43 -6.48 -14.86
CA ARG A 96 -1.00 -6.13 -14.99
C ARG A 96 -1.31 -5.31 -16.26
N GLY A 97 -0.58 -5.57 -17.36
CA GLY A 97 -0.76 -4.88 -18.64
C GLY A 97 -0.16 -3.46 -18.72
N ARG A 98 0.58 -3.02 -17.69
CA ARG A 98 1.32 -1.75 -17.65
C ARG A 98 2.82 -2.03 -17.60
N LYS A 99 3.63 -1.10 -18.08
CA LYS A 99 5.10 -1.14 -17.93
C LYS A 99 5.43 -1.12 -16.44
N THR A 100 6.46 -1.88 -16.05
CA THR A 100 6.95 -1.92 -14.67
C THR A 100 7.67 -0.63 -14.30
N ASN A 101 7.88 -0.40 -13.01
CA ASN A 101 8.45 0.85 -12.50
C ASN A 101 9.81 1.15 -13.13
N HIS A 102 10.72 0.17 -13.13
CA HIS A 102 12.07 0.35 -13.69
C HIS A 102 12.08 0.63 -15.19
N VAL A 103 11.09 0.15 -15.95
CA VAL A 103 10.98 0.46 -17.39
C VAL A 103 10.51 1.90 -17.64
N VAL A 104 9.73 2.47 -16.70
CA VAL A 104 9.19 3.83 -16.85
C VAL A 104 10.14 4.88 -16.29
N TYR A 105 10.74 4.63 -15.13
CA TYR A 105 11.51 5.61 -14.36
C TYR A 105 13.01 5.34 -14.31
N GLY A 106 13.47 4.16 -14.77
CA GLY A 106 14.85 3.71 -14.65
C GLY A 106 15.05 2.71 -13.51
N GLU A 107 16.10 1.90 -13.60
CA GLU A 107 16.40 0.84 -12.64
C GLU A 107 16.73 1.40 -11.26
N ASP A 108 17.52 2.47 -11.20
CA ASP A 108 17.85 3.20 -9.97
C ASP A 108 16.60 3.73 -9.26
N MET A 109 15.68 4.30 -10.01
CA MET A 109 14.39 4.75 -9.49
C MET A 109 13.50 3.59 -9.07
N GLY A 110 13.55 2.45 -9.76
CA GLY A 110 12.85 1.24 -9.36
C GLY A 110 13.29 0.75 -7.97
N ILE A 111 14.60 0.73 -7.72
CA ILE A 111 15.17 0.39 -6.40
C ILE A 111 14.69 1.39 -5.33
N LEU A 112 14.89 2.69 -5.57
CA LEU A 112 14.51 3.75 -4.62
C LEU A 112 13.00 3.79 -4.35
N THR A 113 12.18 3.51 -5.37
CA THR A 113 10.71 3.45 -5.22
C THR A 113 10.29 2.31 -4.30
N GLY A 114 10.90 1.15 -4.43
CA GLY A 114 10.63 0.02 -3.54
C GLY A 114 11.02 0.37 -2.10
N ASP A 115 12.23 0.87 -1.87
CA ASP A 115 12.70 1.29 -0.55
C ASP A 115 11.80 2.37 0.06
N ALA A 116 11.39 3.37 -0.74
CA ALA A 116 10.50 4.43 -0.30
C ALA A 116 9.12 3.88 0.11
N LEU A 117 8.52 2.99 -0.70
CA LEU A 117 7.24 2.33 -0.38
C LEU A 117 7.33 1.55 0.94
N LEU A 118 8.41 0.79 1.16
CA LEU A 118 8.61 0.03 2.38
C LEU A 118 8.70 0.94 3.60
N ASN A 119 9.53 1.99 3.55
CA ASN A 119 9.68 2.92 4.66
C ASN A 119 8.39 3.70 4.92
N TYR A 120 7.75 4.20 3.87
CA TYR A 120 6.53 4.98 3.97
C TYR A 120 5.34 4.15 4.48
N ALA A 121 5.34 2.84 4.27
CA ALA A 121 4.35 1.93 4.84
C ALA A 121 4.37 1.97 6.38
N PHE A 122 5.55 1.94 6.99
CA PHE A 122 5.67 2.03 8.45
C PHE A 122 5.32 3.43 8.97
N GLU A 123 5.72 4.48 8.29
CA GLU A 123 5.31 5.85 8.60
C GLU A 123 3.78 5.98 8.55
N THR A 124 3.16 5.49 7.48
CA THR A 124 1.70 5.47 7.32
C THR A 124 1.03 4.69 8.46
N ALA A 125 1.51 3.50 8.79
CA ALA A 125 0.93 2.70 9.87
C ALA A 125 1.08 3.38 11.25
N CYS A 126 2.15 4.15 11.47
CA CYS A 126 2.33 4.94 12.69
C CYS A 126 1.28 6.04 12.87
N SER A 127 0.63 6.54 11.81
CA SER A 127 -0.46 7.51 11.94
C SER A 127 -1.68 6.97 12.72
N ALA A 128 -1.75 5.65 12.91
CA ALA A 128 -2.75 5.02 13.78
C ALA A 128 -2.65 5.49 15.24
N PHE A 129 -1.47 5.87 15.73
CA PHE A 129 -1.31 6.42 17.08
C PHE A 129 -2.03 7.76 17.26
N GLU A 130 -2.13 8.56 16.20
CA GLU A 130 -2.87 9.82 16.22
C GLU A 130 -4.38 9.58 16.16
N THR A 131 -4.79 8.55 15.41
CA THR A 131 -6.20 8.19 15.22
C THR A 131 -6.81 7.56 16.47
N ASP A 132 -6.05 6.73 17.20
CA ASP A 132 -6.51 6.01 18.38
C ASP A 132 -5.41 5.91 19.46
N PRO A 133 -5.06 7.05 20.10
CA PRO A 133 -3.97 7.08 21.08
C PRO A 133 -4.21 6.21 22.32
N GLN A 134 -5.48 5.91 22.63
CA GLN A 134 -5.86 5.10 23.80
C GLN A 134 -5.46 3.63 23.64
N ASN A 135 -5.33 3.15 22.41
CA ASN A 135 -4.96 1.77 22.07
C ASN A 135 -3.49 1.63 21.61
N SER A 136 -2.61 2.56 22.02
CA SER A 136 -1.19 2.62 21.59
C SER A 136 -0.43 1.29 21.76
N ILE A 137 -0.71 0.53 22.83
CA ILE A 137 -0.08 -0.78 23.04
C ILE A 137 -0.50 -1.79 21.97
N LEU A 138 -1.78 -1.79 21.59
CA LEU A 138 -2.31 -2.68 20.55
C LEU A 138 -1.78 -2.27 19.17
N ILE A 139 -1.72 -0.97 18.90
CA ILE A 139 -1.12 -0.41 17.67
C ILE A 139 0.34 -0.82 17.57
N GLY A 140 1.14 -0.67 18.65
CA GLY A 140 2.54 -1.10 18.67
C GLY A 140 2.73 -2.60 18.45
N ARG A 141 1.80 -3.44 18.94
CA ARG A 141 1.79 -4.88 18.65
C ARG A 141 1.47 -5.17 17.18
N ALA A 142 0.50 -4.45 16.61
CA ALA A 142 0.15 -4.58 15.20
C ALA A 142 1.31 -4.18 14.27
N LEU A 143 2.00 -3.06 14.57
CA LEU A 143 3.21 -2.62 13.87
C LEU A 143 4.33 -3.66 13.90
N LYS A 144 4.47 -4.40 14.99
CA LYS A 144 5.48 -5.47 15.10
C LYS A 144 5.17 -6.68 14.19
N ILE A 145 3.91 -6.85 13.80
CA ILE A 145 3.44 -7.98 12.98
C ILE A 145 3.41 -7.60 11.50
N LEU A 146 3.24 -6.31 11.21
CA LEU A 146 3.29 -5.77 9.85
C LEU A 146 4.66 -6.00 9.21
#